data_4d64c7c36481cc9576fe4577064b92b3
#
_entry.id   4d64c7c36481cc9576fe4577064b92b3
#
_cell.length_a   1.000
_cell.length_b   1.000
_cell.length_c   1.000
_cell.angle_alpha   90.00
_cell.angle_beta   90.00
_cell.angle_gamma   90.00
#
_symmetry.space_group_name_H-M   'P 1'
#
loop_
_entity.id
_entity.type
_entity.pdbx_description
1 polymer ?
#
loop_
_entity_poly.entity_id
_entity_poly.type
_entity_poly.pdbx_seq_one_letter_code
_entity_poly.pdbx_strand_id
1 'polypeptide(L)'
;MNKLSIFFAVILSFLLFSCGEKKASEEVTPIEDIVALGLDRAKQQSILMAQSLEHRDSLLPRSIDKEGNLVTSDSRWWCSGFFPGVLWYVYQNTGDEQVKKYAEMFTMRVEREKYTTNNHDVGFMLYCSFGNGLRLTGNKAYEEVLVTGTNSLCTRFNPNIGVIKSWESNKKWQYPVIIDNMMNLELIMWTAKHTGDTAYANIAKSHADVTMVEHYRPDYSCYHVVSYDTTTFKPEIKQTHQGAADSSAWARGQAWGLYGYVMMFRETQEQRYLDFAVNIANFLIHHPNMPEDLVPYWDFNAPNIPDEPRDASSAALMASALLELSGYVSGDLSKEYDDFAVKQIRSLSSPEYLAEAGANGNFILKHSTGHKPGNSEVDVPLTYADYYYVEALTRLKEKLPAQKVE
;
A
#
# COMPACT_ATOMS: atom_id res chain seq x y z
N MET A 1 32.16 -94.31 12.61
CA MET A 1 32.99 -93.13 12.46
C MET A 1 32.04 -91.96 12.21
N ASN A 2 31.54 -91.36 13.27
CA ASN A 2 30.54 -90.30 13.23
C ASN A 2 31.19 -88.97 13.65
N LYS A 3 31.17 -88.01 12.76
CA LYS A 3 31.59 -86.66 13.08
C LYS A 3 30.37 -85.82 13.58
N LEU A 4 30.46 -85.39 14.79
CA LEU A 4 29.51 -84.52 15.45
C LEU A 4 29.87 -83.03 15.12
N SER A 5 29.00 -82.35 14.41
CA SER A 5 29.15 -80.92 14.15
C SER A 5 28.37 -80.12 15.15
N ILE A 6 29.03 -79.28 15.98
CA ILE A 6 28.46 -78.38 16.96
C ILE A 6 28.13 -77.06 16.27
N PHE A 7 26.84 -76.68 16.23
CA PHE A 7 26.40 -75.36 15.75
C PHE A 7 26.45 -74.40 16.93
N PHE A 8 27.25 -73.35 16.85
CA PHE A 8 27.26 -72.20 17.71
C PHE A 8 26.24 -71.19 17.18
N ALA A 9 25.15 -70.94 17.90
CA ALA A 9 24.21 -69.87 17.63
C ALA A 9 24.70 -68.58 18.29
N VAL A 10 25.11 -67.62 17.46
CA VAL A 10 25.43 -66.26 17.91
C VAL A 10 24.13 -65.46 17.89
N ILE A 11 23.63 -65.11 19.06
CA ILE A 11 22.50 -64.18 19.23
C ILE A 11 23.03 -62.76 19.12
N LEU A 12 22.77 -62.10 18.00
CA LEU A 12 23.11 -60.71 17.76
C LEU A 12 21.95 -59.82 18.26
N SER A 13 22.11 -59.21 19.45
CA SER A 13 21.15 -58.29 20.01
C SER A 13 21.26 -56.96 19.29
N PHE A 14 20.32 -56.65 18.39
CA PHE A 14 20.15 -55.30 17.81
C PHE A 14 19.53 -54.37 18.87
N LEU A 15 20.35 -53.54 19.46
CA LEU A 15 19.89 -52.32 20.18
C LEU A 15 19.46 -51.31 19.15
N LEU A 16 18.15 -51.16 18.94
CA LEU A 16 17.56 -50.06 18.20
C LEU A 16 17.72 -48.75 19.03
N PHE A 17 18.74 -47.99 18.77
CA PHE A 17 18.79 -46.61 19.17
C PHE A 17 17.78 -45.84 18.30
N SER A 18 16.60 -45.59 18.83
CA SER A 18 15.67 -44.60 18.29
C SER A 18 16.24 -43.22 18.54
N CYS A 19 16.99 -42.68 17.59
CA CYS A 19 17.30 -41.25 17.55
C CYS A 19 16.02 -40.52 17.19
N GLY A 20 15.28 -40.09 18.20
CA GLY A 20 14.25 -39.06 18.01
C GLY A 20 14.94 -37.75 17.63
N GLU A 21 14.98 -37.42 16.37
CA GLU A 21 15.29 -36.05 15.92
C GLU A 21 14.23 -35.14 16.56
N LYS A 22 14.61 -34.42 17.61
CA LYS A 22 13.89 -33.22 17.99
C LYS A 22 13.97 -32.28 16.79
N LYS A 23 12.86 -32.12 16.05
CA LYS A 23 12.71 -30.97 15.18
C LYS A 23 13.05 -29.75 16.04
N ALA A 24 14.17 -29.09 15.75
CA ALA A 24 14.45 -27.79 16.29
C ALA A 24 13.22 -26.92 15.97
N SER A 25 12.56 -26.39 16.97
CA SER A 25 11.56 -25.36 16.75
C SER A 25 12.28 -24.23 16.02
N GLU A 26 11.95 -23.95 14.78
CA GLU A 26 12.43 -22.74 14.11
C GLU A 26 12.11 -21.56 15.03
N GLU A 27 13.16 -20.93 15.52
CA GLU A 27 13.03 -19.78 16.39
C GLU A 27 12.45 -18.64 15.55
N VAL A 28 11.18 -18.28 15.82
CA VAL A 28 10.51 -17.23 15.07
C VAL A 28 11.20 -15.91 15.37
N THR A 29 11.81 -15.28 14.37
CA THR A 29 12.46 -13.97 14.50
C THR A 29 11.51 -12.97 15.19
N PRO A 30 11.94 -12.28 16.26
CA PRO A 30 11.15 -11.25 16.91
C PRO A 30 10.64 -10.21 15.92
N ILE A 31 9.44 -9.68 16.15
CA ILE A 31 8.86 -8.72 15.20
C ILE A 31 9.62 -7.39 15.21
N GLU A 32 10.22 -7.03 16.33
CA GLU A 32 11.09 -5.88 16.51
C GLU A 32 12.31 -5.94 15.57
N ASP A 33 12.90 -7.12 15.42
CA ASP A 33 14.06 -7.34 14.54
C ASP A 33 13.64 -7.25 13.07
N ILE A 34 12.45 -7.74 12.73
CA ILE A 34 11.86 -7.61 11.38
C ILE A 34 11.63 -6.13 11.02
N VAL A 35 11.06 -5.37 11.95
CA VAL A 35 10.85 -3.92 11.77
C VAL A 35 12.18 -3.19 11.63
N ALA A 36 13.16 -3.51 12.46
CA ALA A 36 14.50 -2.93 12.37
C ALA A 36 15.18 -3.23 11.03
N LEU A 37 15.14 -4.48 10.58
CA LEU A 37 15.66 -4.91 9.27
C LEU A 37 15.00 -4.14 8.12
N GLY A 38 13.66 -4.07 8.13
CA GLY A 38 12.90 -3.39 7.07
C GLY A 38 13.22 -1.89 7.01
N LEU A 39 13.30 -1.21 8.14
CA LEU A 39 13.64 0.21 8.21
C LEU A 39 15.08 0.50 7.83
N ASP A 40 16.04 -0.36 8.21
CA ASP A 40 17.43 -0.24 7.78
C ASP A 40 17.56 -0.43 6.27
N ARG A 41 16.91 -1.44 5.71
CA ARG A 41 16.86 -1.65 4.25
C ARG A 41 16.21 -0.48 3.53
N ALA A 42 15.12 0.06 4.06
CA ALA A 42 14.47 1.25 3.50
C ALA A 42 15.42 2.45 3.46
N LYS A 43 16.19 2.67 4.53
CA LYS A 43 17.22 3.72 4.57
C LYS A 43 18.29 3.51 3.50
N GLN A 44 18.87 2.32 3.43
CA GLN A 44 19.95 2.00 2.49
C GLN A 44 19.47 2.20 1.03
N GLN A 45 18.36 1.60 0.65
CA GLN A 45 17.80 1.67 -0.70
C GLN A 45 17.41 3.11 -1.07
N SER A 46 16.77 3.85 -0.16
CA SER A 46 16.34 5.23 -0.42
C SER A 46 17.50 6.19 -0.63
N ILE A 47 18.61 6.02 0.10
CA ILE A 47 19.82 6.82 -0.09
C ILE A 47 20.43 6.52 -1.47
N LEU A 48 20.59 5.24 -1.83
CA LEU A 48 21.13 4.84 -3.13
C LEU A 48 20.25 5.35 -4.30
N MET A 49 18.93 5.25 -4.16
CA MET A 49 17.99 5.78 -5.13
C MET A 49 18.12 7.30 -5.27
N ALA A 50 18.19 8.04 -4.15
CA ALA A 50 18.34 9.48 -4.15
C ALA A 50 19.64 9.91 -4.82
N GLN A 51 20.78 9.27 -4.51
CA GLN A 51 22.08 9.51 -5.13
C GLN A 51 22.07 9.27 -6.63
N SER A 52 21.36 8.24 -7.10
CA SER A 52 21.26 7.93 -8.53
C SER A 52 20.49 9.00 -9.33
N LEU A 53 19.67 9.80 -8.66
CA LEU A 53 18.77 10.78 -9.27
C LEU A 53 19.03 12.23 -8.84
N GLU A 54 19.95 12.51 -7.91
CA GLU A 54 20.14 13.85 -7.35
C GLU A 54 20.49 14.91 -8.41
N HIS A 55 21.24 14.54 -9.44
CA HIS A 55 21.63 15.42 -10.56
C HIS A 55 20.66 15.34 -11.77
N ARG A 56 19.51 14.72 -11.61
CA ARG A 56 18.48 14.57 -12.65
C ARG A 56 17.21 15.32 -12.24
N ASP A 57 17.25 16.63 -12.30
CA ASP A 57 16.39 17.61 -11.60
C ASP A 57 14.87 17.42 -11.69
N SER A 58 14.35 16.71 -12.68
CA SER A 58 12.91 16.52 -12.86
C SER A 58 12.44 15.08 -12.73
N LEU A 59 13.36 14.13 -12.46
CA LEU A 59 13.03 12.71 -12.48
C LEU A 59 12.76 12.16 -11.08
N LEU A 60 11.77 11.26 -11.05
CA LEU A 60 11.33 10.52 -9.88
C LEU A 60 11.32 9.01 -10.22
N PRO A 61 11.66 8.12 -9.29
CA PRO A 61 11.67 6.69 -9.57
C PRO A 61 10.23 6.17 -9.69
N ARG A 62 10.02 5.24 -10.61
CA ARG A 62 8.73 4.63 -10.86
C ARG A 62 8.77 3.11 -10.68
N SER A 63 9.67 2.42 -11.41
CA SER A 63 9.80 0.97 -11.46
C SER A 63 11.15 0.56 -12.09
N ILE A 64 11.29 -0.69 -12.51
CA ILE A 64 12.34 -1.17 -13.41
C ILE A 64 11.73 -1.74 -14.69
N ASP A 65 12.52 -1.75 -15.77
CA ASP A 65 12.16 -2.45 -17.01
C ASP A 65 12.51 -3.96 -16.92
N LYS A 66 12.27 -4.70 -18.02
CA LYS A 66 12.55 -6.14 -18.10
C LYS A 66 14.04 -6.48 -18.03
N GLU A 67 14.89 -5.56 -18.36
CA GLU A 67 16.34 -5.64 -18.31
C GLU A 67 16.90 -5.25 -16.91
N GLY A 68 16.02 -4.81 -15.99
CA GLY A 68 16.39 -4.38 -14.63
C GLY A 68 16.86 -2.92 -14.55
N ASN A 69 16.72 -2.12 -15.61
CA ASN A 69 17.09 -0.72 -15.58
C ASN A 69 16.02 0.13 -14.89
N LEU A 70 16.46 1.17 -14.18
CA LEU A 70 15.57 2.10 -13.49
C LEU A 70 14.67 2.84 -14.50
N VAL A 71 13.36 2.69 -14.35
CA VAL A 71 12.35 3.47 -15.05
C VAL A 71 11.98 4.67 -14.19
N THR A 72 12.07 5.87 -14.78
CA THR A 72 11.73 7.13 -14.12
C THR A 72 10.58 7.83 -14.82
N SER A 73 9.94 8.76 -14.12
CA SER A 73 8.94 9.68 -14.67
C SER A 73 9.21 11.09 -14.17
N ASP A 74 8.57 12.08 -14.79
CA ASP A 74 8.49 13.42 -14.22
C ASP A 74 7.35 13.52 -13.17
N SER A 75 7.18 14.69 -12.58
CA SER A 75 6.20 14.95 -11.53
C SER A 75 4.74 14.73 -11.94
N ARG A 76 4.43 14.76 -13.24
CA ARG A 76 3.07 14.56 -13.77
C ARG A 76 2.56 13.13 -13.64
N TRP A 77 3.44 12.17 -13.40
CA TRP A 77 3.04 10.79 -13.19
C TRP A 77 2.45 10.61 -11.79
N TRP A 78 1.32 9.96 -11.69
CA TRP A 78 0.49 9.87 -10.51
C TRP A 78 1.23 9.42 -9.21
N CYS A 79 2.27 8.63 -9.35
CA CYS A 79 3.05 8.13 -8.20
C CYS A 79 4.23 9.03 -7.79
N SER A 80 4.32 10.24 -8.32
CA SER A 80 5.48 11.13 -8.11
C SER A 80 5.71 11.54 -6.64
N GLY A 81 4.66 11.54 -5.81
CA GLY A 81 4.73 11.89 -4.40
C GLY A 81 5.26 10.80 -3.48
N PHE A 82 5.29 9.54 -3.92
CA PHE A 82 5.60 8.41 -3.02
C PHE A 82 7.08 8.33 -2.65
N PHE A 83 8.00 8.52 -3.58
CA PHE A 83 9.42 8.45 -3.23
C PHE A 83 9.84 9.55 -2.24
N PRO A 84 9.50 10.84 -2.42
CA PRO A 84 9.72 11.82 -1.34
C PRO A 84 9.03 11.41 -0.03
N GLY A 85 7.84 10.79 -0.09
CA GLY A 85 7.15 10.26 1.08
C GLY A 85 7.92 9.14 1.79
N VAL A 86 8.53 8.20 1.05
CA VAL A 86 9.44 7.18 1.61
C VAL A 86 10.59 7.85 2.36
N LEU A 87 11.23 8.85 1.74
CA LEU A 87 12.33 9.59 2.37
C LEU A 87 11.89 10.28 3.67
N TRP A 88 10.68 10.85 3.71
CA TRP A 88 10.14 11.44 4.93
C TRP A 88 9.90 10.40 6.04
N TYR A 89 9.35 9.22 5.73
CA TYR A 89 9.20 8.15 6.71
C TYR A 89 10.55 7.61 7.19
N VAL A 90 11.53 7.47 6.29
CA VAL A 90 12.89 7.07 6.69
C VAL A 90 13.50 8.13 7.61
N TYR A 91 13.35 9.42 7.31
CA TYR A 91 13.79 10.49 8.20
C TYR A 91 13.08 10.43 9.57
N GLN A 92 11.77 10.23 9.61
CA GLN A 92 11.00 10.06 10.86
C GLN A 92 11.59 8.96 11.75
N ASN A 93 12.01 7.86 11.15
CA ASN A 93 12.48 6.69 11.88
C ASN A 93 13.96 6.75 12.27
N THR A 94 14.76 7.57 11.60
CA THR A 94 16.23 7.58 11.75
C THR A 94 16.80 8.90 12.24
N GLY A 95 16.11 10.02 12.03
CA GLY A 95 16.64 11.37 12.30
C GLY A 95 17.82 11.76 11.40
N ASP A 96 18.05 11.06 10.28
CA ASP A 96 19.22 11.27 9.42
C ASP A 96 19.05 12.53 8.57
N GLU A 97 19.88 13.55 8.83
CA GLU A 97 19.82 14.85 8.14
C GLU A 97 20.16 14.78 6.64
N GLN A 98 20.89 13.76 6.19
CA GLN A 98 21.11 13.56 4.75
C GLN A 98 19.84 13.09 4.08
N VAL A 99 19.11 12.15 4.71
CA VAL A 99 17.79 11.69 4.22
C VAL A 99 16.81 12.84 4.19
N LYS A 100 16.78 13.70 5.21
CA LYS A 100 15.93 14.91 5.22
C LYS A 100 16.21 15.83 4.04
N LYS A 101 17.49 16.11 3.74
CA LYS A 101 17.86 16.93 2.58
C LYS A 101 17.37 16.33 1.27
N TYR A 102 17.47 15.01 1.11
CA TYR A 102 16.90 14.33 -0.04
C TYR A 102 15.37 14.41 -0.05
N ALA A 103 14.71 14.20 1.09
CA ALA A 103 13.26 14.33 1.21
C ALA A 103 12.77 15.72 0.77
N GLU A 104 13.42 16.80 1.25
CA GLU A 104 13.12 18.18 0.85
C GLU A 104 13.34 18.38 -0.64
N MET A 105 14.49 17.95 -1.19
CA MET A 105 14.83 18.10 -2.61
C MET A 105 13.82 17.39 -3.53
N PHE A 106 13.48 16.13 -3.25
CA PHE A 106 12.54 15.38 -4.07
C PHE A 106 11.09 15.85 -3.89
N THR A 107 10.73 16.36 -2.72
CA THR A 107 9.43 16.98 -2.48
C THR A 107 9.24 18.21 -3.38
N MET A 108 10.25 19.07 -3.50
CA MET A 108 10.17 20.26 -4.36
C MET A 108 10.01 19.93 -5.85
N ARG A 109 10.44 18.74 -6.32
CA ARG A 109 10.20 18.29 -7.71
C ARG A 109 8.73 18.12 -8.05
N VAL A 110 7.89 17.93 -7.04
CA VAL A 110 6.44 17.68 -7.21
C VAL A 110 5.60 18.95 -7.05
N GLU A 111 6.18 20.06 -6.58
CA GLU A 111 5.47 21.31 -6.24
C GLU A 111 4.52 21.80 -7.33
N ARG A 112 4.93 21.74 -8.59
CA ARG A 112 4.11 22.20 -9.73
C ARG A 112 2.76 21.52 -9.83
N GLU A 113 2.62 20.32 -9.29
CA GLU A 113 1.38 19.52 -9.37
C GLU A 113 0.27 20.10 -8.50
N LYS A 114 0.55 21.11 -7.67
CA LYS A 114 -0.48 21.91 -7.00
C LYS A 114 -1.48 22.58 -7.97
N TYR A 115 -1.11 22.72 -9.24
CA TYR A 115 -1.97 23.29 -10.29
C TYR A 115 -2.59 22.23 -11.22
N THR A 116 -2.41 20.94 -10.92
CA THR A 116 -2.94 19.86 -11.75
C THR A 116 -4.45 19.72 -11.58
N THR A 117 -5.19 19.83 -12.70
CA THR A 117 -6.66 19.76 -12.75
C THR A 117 -7.20 18.70 -13.72
N ASN A 118 -6.33 17.90 -14.35
CA ASN A 118 -6.70 16.92 -15.38
C ASN A 118 -6.79 15.47 -14.88
N ASN A 119 -6.40 15.22 -13.63
CA ASN A 119 -6.54 13.93 -12.95
C ASN A 119 -6.79 14.15 -11.45
N HIS A 120 -7.13 13.08 -10.73
CA HIS A 120 -7.43 13.13 -9.31
C HIS A 120 -6.23 12.87 -8.39
N ASP A 121 -5.09 12.48 -8.95
CA ASP A 121 -3.95 11.95 -8.17
C ASP A 121 -3.17 13.03 -7.40
N VAL A 122 -3.70 14.25 -7.37
CA VAL A 122 -3.11 15.40 -6.67
C VAL A 122 -2.87 15.09 -5.17
N GLY A 123 -3.76 14.32 -4.55
CA GLY A 123 -3.57 13.85 -3.17
C GLY A 123 -2.35 12.94 -3.04
N PHE A 124 -2.21 11.93 -3.88
CA PHE A 124 -1.03 11.06 -3.92
C PHE A 124 0.26 11.84 -4.15
N MET A 125 0.23 12.80 -5.09
CA MET A 125 1.40 13.60 -5.42
C MET A 125 1.81 14.52 -4.27
N LEU A 126 0.87 15.26 -3.69
CA LEU A 126 1.18 16.32 -2.73
C LEU A 126 1.10 15.88 -1.27
N TYR A 127 0.11 15.05 -0.89
CA TYR A 127 -0.03 14.72 0.52
C TYR A 127 1.02 13.72 0.99
N CYS A 128 1.37 12.73 0.16
CA CYS A 128 2.47 11.82 0.46
C CYS A 128 3.83 12.53 0.57
N SER A 129 4.05 13.62 -0.18
CA SER A 129 5.30 14.41 -0.18
C SER A 129 5.23 15.60 0.77
N PHE A 130 4.55 16.67 0.40
CA PHE A 130 4.44 17.90 1.18
C PHE A 130 3.72 17.70 2.51
N GLY A 131 2.69 16.84 2.56
CA GLY A 131 1.96 16.52 3.78
C GLY A 131 2.88 15.91 4.85
N ASN A 132 3.66 14.89 4.49
CA ASN A 132 4.65 14.30 5.39
C ASN A 132 5.75 15.31 5.76
N GLY A 133 6.23 16.09 4.79
CA GLY A 133 7.21 17.14 5.04
C GLY A 133 6.71 18.18 6.03
N LEU A 134 5.47 18.66 5.86
CA LEU A 134 4.85 19.61 6.80
C LEU A 134 4.73 19.00 8.20
N ARG A 135 4.23 17.79 8.30
CA ARG A 135 4.04 17.08 9.58
C ARG A 135 5.35 16.94 10.38
N LEU A 136 6.46 16.68 9.70
CA LEU A 136 7.74 16.40 10.33
C LEU A 136 8.61 17.63 10.55
N THR A 137 8.43 18.70 9.77
CA THR A 137 9.31 19.89 9.83
C THR A 137 8.60 21.15 10.32
N GLY A 138 7.27 21.20 10.23
CA GLY A 138 6.51 22.42 10.47
C GLY A 138 6.74 23.53 9.42
N ASN A 139 7.27 23.18 8.24
CA ASN A 139 7.57 24.15 7.19
C ASN A 139 6.27 24.74 6.59
N LYS A 140 5.92 25.95 7.00
CA LYS A 140 4.69 26.62 6.60
C LYS A 140 4.56 26.90 5.09
N ALA A 141 5.67 26.93 4.36
CA ALA A 141 5.59 27.07 2.90
C ALA A 141 4.88 25.87 2.23
N TYR A 142 4.85 24.71 2.88
CA TYR A 142 4.14 23.54 2.40
C TYR A 142 2.62 23.63 2.54
N GLU A 143 2.12 24.44 3.49
CA GLU A 143 0.68 24.68 3.68
C GLU A 143 0.04 25.28 2.43
N GLU A 144 0.68 26.30 1.81
CA GLU A 144 0.19 26.91 0.58
C GLU A 144 0.12 25.91 -0.59
N VAL A 145 1.12 25.03 -0.70
CA VAL A 145 1.15 24.00 -1.74
C VAL A 145 -0.03 23.05 -1.59
N LEU A 146 -0.29 22.58 -0.36
CA LEU A 146 -1.38 21.65 -0.07
C LEU A 146 -2.75 22.30 -0.29
N VAL A 147 -2.97 23.52 0.17
CA VAL A 147 -4.24 24.25 -0.03
C VAL A 147 -4.48 24.51 -1.52
N THR A 148 -3.46 24.94 -2.26
CA THR A 148 -3.57 25.17 -3.70
C THR A 148 -3.88 23.86 -4.45
N GLY A 149 -3.22 22.76 -4.10
CA GLY A 149 -3.49 21.45 -4.66
C GLY A 149 -4.90 20.96 -4.36
N THR A 150 -5.39 21.20 -3.15
CA THR A 150 -6.80 20.90 -2.80
C THR A 150 -7.77 21.67 -3.67
N ASN A 151 -7.54 22.97 -3.88
CA ASN A 151 -8.38 23.78 -4.76
C ASN A 151 -8.39 23.21 -6.18
N SER A 152 -7.23 22.83 -6.71
CA SER A 152 -7.11 22.20 -8.04
C SER A 152 -7.88 20.88 -8.10
N LEU A 153 -7.75 20.00 -7.11
CA LEU A 153 -8.48 18.74 -7.03
C LEU A 153 -9.98 18.95 -6.93
N CYS A 154 -10.45 19.90 -6.12
CA CYS A 154 -11.86 20.19 -5.93
C CYS A 154 -12.55 20.76 -7.19
N THR A 155 -11.79 21.29 -8.17
CA THR A 155 -12.38 21.68 -9.48
C THR A 155 -12.97 20.50 -10.24
N ARG A 156 -12.58 19.27 -9.89
CA ARG A 156 -13.06 18.03 -10.49
C ARG A 156 -14.32 17.47 -9.85
N PHE A 157 -14.81 18.09 -8.79
CA PHE A 157 -16.04 17.68 -8.10
C PHE A 157 -17.28 18.16 -8.87
N ASN A 158 -18.22 17.23 -9.11
CA ASN A 158 -19.53 17.56 -9.65
C ASN A 158 -20.61 17.41 -8.56
N PRO A 159 -21.22 18.51 -8.11
CA PRO A 159 -22.19 18.46 -7.01
C PRO A 159 -23.48 17.70 -7.35
N ASN A 160 -23.84 17.56 -8.63
CA ASN A 160 -25.03 16.81 -9.05
C ASN A 160 -24.79 15.29 -9.02
N ILE A 161 -23.55 14.85 -9.23
CA ILE A 161 -23.16 13.45 -9.11
C ILE A 161 -22.70 13.14 -7.68
N GLY A 162 -22.05 14.10 -7.02
CA GLY A 162 -21.56 13.98 -5.66
C GLY A 162 -20.13 13.40 -5.54
N VAL A 163 -19.38 13.31 -6.66
CA VAL A 163 -18.03 12.72 -6.69
C VAL A 163 -17.01 13.56 -7.47
N ILE A 164 -15.75 13.30 -7.22
CA ILE A 164 -14.59 13.88 -7.91
C ILE A 164 -14.24 12.99 -9.10
N LYS A 165 -14.16 13.57 -10.29
CA LYS A 165 -13.80 12.88 -11.53
C LYS A 165 -12.33 12.44 -11.50
N SER A 166 -12.05 11.18 -11.84
CA SER A 166 -10.69 10.63 -11.81
C SER A 166 -9.87 10.97 -13.05
N TRP A 167 -10.37 10.64 -14.22
CA TRP A 167 -9.70 10.84 -15.50
C TRP A 167 -10.50 11.76 -16.41
N GLU A 168 -9.92 12.20 -17.53
CA GLU A 168 -10.66 12.92 -18.53
C GLU A 168 -11.68 12.02 -19.23
N SER A 169 -12.80 12.64 -19.67
CA SER A 169 -13.83 11.97 -20.46
C SER A 169 -13.24 11.41 -21.75
N ASN A 170 -13.70 10.25 -22.15
CA ASN A 170 -13.26 9.61 -23.38
C ASN A 170 -14.43 8.83 -24.02
N LYS A 171 -14.18 8.11 -25.12
CA LYS A 171 -15.23 7.35 -25.83
C LYS A 171 -15.86 6.24 -24.99
N LYS A 172 -15.16 5.75 -23.96
CA LYS A 172 -15.62 4.66 -23.11
C LYS A 172 -16.37 5.18 -21.88
N TRP A 173 -15.97 6.33 -21.34
CA TRP A 173 -16.47 6.86 -20.07
C TRP A 173 -16.76 8.36 -20.16
N GLN A 174 -17.95 8.78 -19.77
CA GLN A 174 -18.33 10.19 -19.73
C GLN A 174 -17.75 10.89 -18.49
N TYR A 175 -17.94 10.28 -17.32
CA TYR A 175 -17.45 10.82 -16.07
C TYR A 175 -16.87 9.69 -15.21
N PRO A 176 -15.62 9.24 -15.51
CA PRO A 176 -15.01 8.11 -14.83
C PRO A 176 -14.55 8.48 -13.43
N VAL A 177 -14.88 7.60 -12.48
CA VAL A 177 -14.42 7.65 -11.09
C VAL A 177 -13.87 6.29 -10.73
N ILE A 178 -12.65 6.24 -10.22
CA ILE A 178 -12.01 5.00 -9.76
C ILE A 178 -11.89 4.97 -8.25
N ILE A 179 -11.82 3.76 -7.70
CA ILE A 179 -11.75 3.55 -6.25
C ILE A 179 -10.54 4.21 -5.61
N ASP A 180 -9.44 4.35 -6.33
CA ASP A 180 -8.19 5.01 -5.93
C ASP A 180 -8.42 6.45 -5.45
N ASN A 181 -9.48 7.10 -5.91
CA ASN A 181 -9.82 8.47 -5.53
C ASN A 181 -10.08 8.61 -4.02
N MET A 182 -10.47 7.53 -3.34
CA MET A 182 -10.62 7.53 -1.89
C MET A 182 -9.34 7.95 -1.15
N MET A 183 -8.17 7.64 -1.72
CA MET A 183 -6.88 8.01 -1.15
C MET A 183 -6.57 9.51 -1.27
N ASN A 184 -7.10 10.17 -2.29
CA ASN A 184 -6.87 11.59 -2.52
C ASN A 184 -7.73 12.50 -1.62
N LEU A 185 -8.72 11.94 -0.93
CA LEU A 185 -9.57 12.66 0.02
C LEU A 185 -8.81 13.12 1.26
N GLU A 186 -7.69 12.48 1.61
CA GLU A 186 -6.89 12.84 2.77
C GLU A 186 -6.35 14.28 2.67
N LEU A 187 -5.88 14.67 1.49
CA LEU A 187 -5.47 16.05 1.21
C LEU A 187 -6.63 17.04 1.43
N ILE A 188 -7.84 16.69 0.98
CA ILE A 188 -9.03 17.55 1.12
C ILE A 188 -9.44 17.67 2.59
N MET A 189 -9.43 16.56 3.34
CA MET A 189 -9.77 16.54 4.76
C MET A 189 -8.74 17.31 5.61
N TRP A 190 -7.44 17.18 5.27
CA TRP A 190 -6.41 17.99 5.90
C TRP A 190 -6.67 19.49 5.68
N THR A 191 -6.98 19.89 4.44
CA THR A 191 -7.26 21.30 4.12
C THR A 191 -8.50 21.81 4.87
N ALA A 192 -9.55 20.99 4.97
CA ALA A 192 -10.75 21.35 5.74
C ALA A 192 -10.41 21.66 7.22
N LYS A 193 -9.59 20.81 7.83
CA LYS A 193 -9.15 21.03 9.23
C LYS A 193 -8.22 22.23 9.36
N HIS A 194 -7.30 22.41 8.42
CA HIS A 194 -6.32 23.49 8.45
C HIS A 194 -6.97 24.88 8.28
N THR A 195 -7.92 24.98 7.34
CA THR A 195 -8.59 26.26 7.02
C THR A 195 -9.84 26.54 7.87
N GLY A 196 -10.46 25.51 8.44
CA GLY A 196 -11.77 25.57 9.08
C GLY A 196 -12.93 25.65 8.08
N ASP A 197 -12.67 25.60 6.77
CA ASP A 197 -13.73 25.63 5.74
C ASP A 197 -14.34 24.24 5.55
N THR A 198 -15.59 24.12 6.02
CA THR A 198 -16.35 22.86 5.95
C THR A 198 -16.74 22.45 4.53
N ALA A 199 -16.65 23.34 3.54
CA ALA A 199 -16.95 23.00 2.14
C ALA A 199 -16.05 21.87 1.62
N TYR A 200 -14.76 21.88 1.98
CA TYR A 200 -13.84 20.81 1.64
C TYR A 200 -14.26 19.46 2.25
N ALA A 201 -14.57 19.45 3.55
CA ALA A 201 -15.03 18.23 4.22
C ALA A 201 -16.33 17.70 3.60
N ASN A 202 -17.23 18.57 3.18
CA ASN A 202 -18.48 18.18 2.52
C ASN A 202 -18.23 17.54 1.16
N ILE A 203 -17.25 18.03 0.36
CA ILE A 203 -16.83 17.42 -0.90
C ILE A 203 -16.28 15.99 -0.64
N ALA A 204 -15.36 15.85 0.31
CA ALA A 204 -14.76 14.55 0.64
C ALA A 204 -15.81 13.54 1.13
N LYS A 205 -16.69 13.96 2.05
CA LYS A 205 -17.78 13.11 2.56
C LYS A 205 -18.77 12.72 1.47
N SER A 206 -19.18 13.67 0.61
CA SER A 206 -20.05 13.38 -0.53
C SER A 206 -19.43 12.31 -1.45
N HIS A 207 -18.14 12.47 -1.78
CA HIS A 207 -17.43 11.47 -2.58
C HIS A 207 -17.41 10.09 -1.92
N ALA A 208 -17.06 10.02 -0.64
CA ALA A 208 -17.00 8.76 0.09
C ALA A 208 -18.38 8.09 0.21
N ASP A 209 -19.45 8.86 0.47
CA ASP A 209 -20.81 8.34 0.60
C ASP A 209 -21.34 7.76 -0.72
N VAL A 210 -21.11 8.45 -1.84
CA VAL A 210 -21.49 7.94 -3.17
C VAL A 210 -20.66 6.73 -3.55
N THR A 211 -19.36 6.74 -3.26
CA THR A 211 -18.48 5.59 -3.51
C THR A 211 -18.93 4.36 -2.71
N MET A 212 -19.34 4.52 -1.46
CA MET A 212 -19.89 3.45 -0.61
C MET A 212 -21.09 2.75 -1.27
N VAL A 213 -21.98 3.50 -1.89
CA VAL A 213 -23.20 2.99 -2.50
C VAL A 213 -22.96 2.43 -3.91
N GLU A 214 -22.14 3.12 -4.71
CA GLU A 214 -22.08 2.85 -6.14
C GLU A 214 -20.88 2.00 -6.56
N HIS A 215 -19.77 2.04 -5.80
CA HIS A 215 -18.57 1.28 -6.17
C HIS A 215 -18.49 -0.10 -5.53
N TYR A 216 -19.31 -0.41 -4.53
CA TYR A 216 -19.24 -1.68 -3.82
C TYR A 216 -20.39 -2.62 -4.20
N ARG A 217 -20.05 -3.91 -4.20
CA ARG A 217 -21.00 -5.02 -4.34
C ARG A 217 -21.52 -5.44 -2.96
N PRO A 218 -22.58 -6.24 -2.89
CA PRO A 218 -23.13 -6.70 -1.59
C PRO A 218 -22.16 -7.50 -0.72
N ASP A 219 -21.09 -8.06 -1.31
CA ASP A 219 -20.02 -8.79 -0.62
C ASP A 219 -18.85 -7.90 -0.16
N TYR A 220 -18.98 -6.58 -0.34
CA TYR A 220 -17.94 -5.56 -0.06
C TYR A 220 -16.72 -5.60 -0.98
N SER A 221 -16.75 -6.37 -2.06
CA SER A 221 -15.80 -6.16 -3.16
C SER A 221 -16.15 -4.89 -3.93
N CYS A 222 -15.16 -4.18 -4.48
CA CYS A 222 -15.41 -2.96 -5.24
C CYS A 222 -15.18 -3.12 -6.74
N TYR A 223 -15.91 -2.34 -7.52
CA TYR A 223 -15.58 -2.04 -8.91
C TYR A 223 -14.38 -1.11 -8.96
N HIS A 224 -13.50 -1.31 -9.94
CA HIS A 224 -12.40 -0.37 -10.15
C HIS A 224 -12.93 0.97 -10.68
N VAL A 225 -13.76 0.94 -11.73
CA VAL A 225 -14.27 2.12 -12.43
C VAL A 225 -15.79 2.15 -12.37
N VAL A 226 -16.34 3.28 -11.95
CA VAL A 226 -17.75 3.64 -12.17
C VAL A 226 -17.80 4.91 -13.00
N SER A 227 -18.44 4.85 -14.18
CA SER A 227 -18.70 6.04 -14.99
C SER A 227 -20.12 6.51 -14.77
N TYR A 228 -20.29 7.81 -14.69
CA TYR A 228 -21.60 8.45 -14.50
C TYR A 228 -22.03 9.18 -15.77
N ASP A 229 -23.32 9.08 -16.09
CA ASP A 229 -23.95 9.87 -17.14
C ASP A 229 -24.05 11.34 -16.72
N THR A 230 -23.56 12.25 -17.55
CA THR A 230 -23.48 13.69 -17.23
C THR A 230 -24.80 14.44 -17.38
N THR A 231 -25.86 13.77 -17.86
CA THR A 231 -27.22 14.32 -18.03
C THR A 231 -28.13 13.87 -16.91
N THR A 232 -28.11 12.55 -16.60
CA THR A 232 -28.96 11.96 -15.56
C THR A 232 -28.29 11.94 -14.19
N PHE A 233 -26.95 12.14 -14.14
CA PHE A 233 -26.11 12.10 -12.95
C PHE A 233 -26.10 10.74 -12.23
N LYS A 234 -26.45 9.67 -12.93
CA LYS A 234 -26.50 8.30 -12.39
C LYS A 234 -25.35 7.45 -12.93
N PRO A 235 -24.97 6.38 -12.22
CA PRO A 235 -24.03 5.40 -12.75
C PRO A 235 -24.55 4.81 -14.06
N GLU A 236 -23.72 4.79 -15.10
CA GLU A 236 -24.03 4.19 -16.40
C GLU A 236 -23.25 2.90 -16.64
N ILE A 237 -22.00 2.85 -16.17
CA ILE A 237 -21.06 1.74 -16.40
C ILE A 237 -20.31 1.44 -15.11
N LYS A 238 -20.23 0.15 -14.74
CA LYS A 238 -19.42 -0.36 -13.62
C LYS A 238 -18.47 -1.43 -14.18
N GLN A 239 -17.17 -1.14 -14.18
CA GLN A 239 -16.15 -1.92 -14.88
C GLN A 239 -14.83 -2.00 -14.11
N THR A 240 -13.90 -2.77 -14.68
CA THR A 240 -12.49 -2.69 -14.34
C THR A 240 -11.68 -2.06 -15.48
N HIS A 241 -10.50 -1.53 -15.13
CA HIS A 241 -9.45 -1.14 -16.07
C HIS A 241 -8.17 -1.93 -15.78
N GLN A 242 -7.85 -2.14 -14.50
CA GLN A 242 -6.63 -2.83 -14.06
C GLN A 242 -6.88 -4.23 -13.51
N GLY A 243 -8.13 -4.61 -13.22
CA GLY A 243 -8.51 -5.95 -12.75
C GLY A 243 -8.69 -6.98 -13.87
N ALA A 244 -8.91 -8.23 -13.49
CA ALA A 244 -9.02 -9.36 -14.40
C ALA A 244 -10.35 -9.36 -15.22
N ALA A 245 -11.43 -8.93 -14.60
CA ALA A 245 -12.77 -8.84 -15.21
C ALA A 245 -13.61 -7.79 -14.49
N ASP A 246 -14.69 -7.32 -15.12
CA ASP A 246 -15.60 -6.33 -14.52
C ASP A 246 -16.24 -6.82 -13.21
N SER A 247 -16.34 -8.14 -13.04
CA SER A 247 -16.85 -8.78 -11.82
C SER A 247 -15.77 -9.17 -10.82
N SER A 248 -14.48 -9.01 -11.16
CA SER A 248 -13.38 -9.43 -10.30
C SER A 248 -13.07 -8.41 -9.19
N ALA A 249 -12.28 -8.84 -8.23
CA ALA A 249 -11.76 -8.01 -7.13
C ALA A 249 -10.27 -7.72 -7.35
N TRP A 250 -9.96 -6.65 -8.08
CA TRP A 250 -8.60 -6.18 -8.27
C TRP A 250 -7.97 -5.83 -6.93
N ALA A 251 -6.89 -6.54 -6.55
CA ALA A 251 -6.39 -6.55 -5.18
C ALA A 251 -6.03 -5.15 -4.64
N ARG A 252 -5.29 -4.37 -5.43
CA ARG A 252 -4.91 -3.02 -5.01
C ARG A 252 -6.10 -2.07 -4.91
N GLY A 253 -7.11 -2.23 -5.77
CA GLY A 253 -8.36 -1.45 -5.67
C GLY A 253 -9.12 -1.74 -4.37
N GLN A 254 -9.20 -3.01 -3.96
CA GLN A 254 -9.80 -3.36 -2.66
C GLN A 254 -9.01 -2.72 -1.51
N ALA A 255 -7.68 -2.76 -1.58
CA ALA A 255 -6.81 -2.17 -0.56
C ALA A 255 -6.92 -0.63 -0.50
N TRP A 256 -7.05 0.06 -1.66
CA TRP A 256 -7.34 1.49 -1.71
C TRP A 256 -8.65 1.84 -0.98
N GLY A 257 -9.68 1.05 -1.24
CA GLY A 257 -10.96 1.22 -0.55
C GLY A 257 -10.84 1.05 0.96
N LEU A 258 -10.18 -0.02 1.42
CA LEU A 258 -9.95 -0.26 2.84
C LEU A 258 -9.25 0.95 3.50
N TYR A 259 -8.09 1.34 2.98
CA TYR A 259 -7.32 2.47 3.52
C TYR A 259 -8.14 3.77 3.50
N GLY A 260 -8.82 4.04 2.37
CA GLY A 260 -9.62 5.25 2.21
C GLY A 260 -10.75 5.38 3.24
N TYR A 261 -11.47 4.30 3.57
CA TYR A 261 -12.52 4.34 4.60
C TYR A 261 -11.97 4.37 6.02
N VAL A 262 -10.83 3.71 6.30
CA VAL A 262 -10.12 3.89 7.58
C VAL A 262 -9.70 5.35 7.77
N MET A 263 -9.13 5.97 6.73
CA MET A 263 -8.76 7.38 6.72
C MET A 263 -9.99 8.28 6.91
N MET A 264 -11.11 8.02 6.22
CA MET A 264 -12.34 8.82 6.39
C MET A 264 -12.89 8.72 7.82
N PHE A 265 -12.80 7.55 8.47
CA PHE A 265 -13.14 7.45 9.89
C PHE A 265 -12.18 8.26 10.77
N ARG A 266 -10.87 8.16 10.56
CA ARG A 266 -9.88 8.96 11.30
C ARG A 266 -10.19 10.44 11.24
N GLU A 267 -10.55 10.94 10.05
CA GLU A 267 -10.74 12.36 9.79
C GLU A 267 -12.10 12.90 10.27
N THR A 268 -13.14 12.06 10.28
CA THR A 268 -14.52 12.50 10.55
C THR A 268 -15.10 11.99 11.85
N GLN A 269 -14.62 10.85 12.37
CA GLN A 269 -15.18 10.09 13.48
C GLN A 269 -16.64 9.62 13.23
N GLU A 270 -17.04 9.51 11.96
CA GLU A 270 -18.38 9.06 11.59
C GLU A 270 -18.43 7.52 11.51
N GLN A 271 -19.23 6.91 12.38
CA GLN A 271 -19.29 5.46 12.59
C GLN A 271 -19.52 4.66 11.29
N ARG A 272 -20.30 5.20 10.35
CA ARG A 272 -20.56 4.54 9.06
C ARG A 272 -19.29 4.20 8.28
N TYR A 273 -18.25 5.03 8.35
CA TYR A 273 -16.99 4.77 7.67
C TYR A 273 -16.18 3.67 8.37
N LEU A 274 -16.22 3.61 9.70
CA LEU A 274 -15.61 2.51 10.44
C LEU A 274 -16.31 1.18 10.15
N ASP A 275 -17.63 1.16 10.22
CA ASP A 275 -18.41 -0.06 9.94
C ASP A 275 -18.15 -0.56 8.52
N PHE A 276 -18.02 0.37 7.57
CA PHE A 276 -17.74 0.02 6.18
C PHE A 276 -16.31 -0.49 5.99
N ALA A 277 -15.31 0.14 6.63
CA ALA A 277 -13.92 -0.32 6.62
C ALA A 277 -13.78 -1.73 7.22
N VAL A 278 -14.50 -2.01 8.32
CA VAL A 278 -14.55 -3.35 8.94
C VAL A 278 -15.08 -4.39 7.95
N ASN A 279 -16.13 -4.08 7.21
CA ASN A 279 -16.68 -5.03 6.24
C ASN A 279 -15.73 -5.27 5.05
N ILE A 280 -15.03 -4.23 4.57
CA ILE A 280 -13.99 -4.40 3.53
C ILE A 280 -12.83 -5.23 4.07
N ALA A 281 -12.37 -4.96 5.28
CA ALA A 281 -11.30 -5.74 5.93
C ALA A 281 -11.68 -7.22 6.02
N ASN A 282 -12.90 -7.52 6.47
CA ASN A 282 -13.40 -8.90 6.57
C ASN A 282 -13.46 -9.59 5.20
N PHE A 283 -13.90 -8.89 4.15
CA PHE A 283 -13.86 -9.43 2.78
C PHE A 283 -12.43 -9.81 2.38
N LEU A 284 -11.46 -8.94 2.66
CA LEU A 284 -10.07 -9.14 2.25
C LEU A 284 -9.38 -10.27 3.02
N ILE A 285 -9.45 -10.24 4.35
CA ILE A 285 -8.73 -11.21 5.20
C ILE A 285 -9.30 -12.62 5.12
N HIS A 286 -10.59 -12.76 4.81
CA HIS A 286 -11.26 -14.06 4.69
C HIS A 286 -11.46 -14.50 3.23
N HIS A 287 -10.86 -13.78 2.27
CA HIS A 287 -11.04 -14.14 0.88
C HIS A 287 -10.44 -15.51 0.58
N PRO A 288 -11.16 -16.46 -0.05
CA PRO A 288 -10.70 -17.85 -0.25
C PRO A 288 -9.41 -17.95 -1.08
N ASN A 289 -9.11 -16.95 -1.91
CA ASN A 289 -7.91 -16.87 -2.72
C ASN A 289 -6.81 -15.99 -2.10
N MET A 290 -6.93 -15.65 -0.80
CA MET A 290 -5.81 -15.05 -0.09
C MET A 290 -4.72 -16.12 0.11
N PRO A 291 -3.49 -15.89 -0.39
CA PRO A 291 -2.41 -16.88 -0.27
C PRO A 291 -1.95 -17.06 1.18
N GLU A 292 -1.26 -18.16 1.46
CA GLU A 292 -0.77 -18.50 2.81
C GLU A 292 0.22 -17.45 3.35
N ASP A 293 1.03 -16.85 2.47
CA ASP A 293 1.97 -15.77 2.79
C ASP A 293 1.31 -14.39 2.94
N LEU A 294 0.01 -14.30 2.72
CA LEU A 294 -0.83 -13.09 2.80
C LEU A 294 -0.42 -11.95 1.86
N VAL A 295 0.41 -12.21 0.85
CA VAL A 295 0.66 -11.27 -0.23
C VAL A 295 -0.29 -11.62 -1.39
N PRO A 296 -1.33 -10.82 -1.68
CA PRO A 296 -2.36 -11.22 -2.63
C PRO A 296 -1.81 -11.35 -4.05
N TYR A 297 -2.51 -12.14 -4.87
CA TYR A 297 -2.37 -12.04 -6.31
C TYR A 297 -2.82 -10.66 -6.78
N TRP A 298 -2.39 -10.24 -7.98
CA TRP A 298 -2.77 -8.93 -8.54
C TRP A 298 -4.29 -8.71 -8.64
N ASP A 299 -5.05 -9.78 -8.69
CA ASP A 299 -6.52 -9.81 -8.63
C ASP A 299 -6.96 -11.09 -7.91
N PHE A 300 -7.89 -10.98 -6.98
CA PHE A 300 -8.37 -12.14 -6.20
C PHE A 300 -9.10 -13.18 -7.04
N ASN A 301 -9.56 -12.81 -8.23
CA ASN A 301 -10.24 -13.69 -9.17
C ASN A 301 -9.41 -13.88 -10.45
N ALA A 302 -8.09 -13.71 -10.39
CA ALA A 302 -7.20 -13.95 -11.51
C ALA A 302 -7.36 -15.39 -12.02
N PRO A 303 -7.32 -15.62 -13.37
CA PRO A 303 -7.83 -16.87 -13.95
C PRO A 303 -6.94 -18.08 -13.69
N ASN A 304 -5.64 -17.89 -13.43
CA ASN A 304 -4.66 -18.96 -13.32
C ASN A 304 -4.07 -19.10 -11.90
N ILE A 305 -4.78 -18.68 -10.85
CA ILE A 305 -4.35 -18.91 -9.48
C ILE A 305 -4.13 -20.45 -9.28
N PRO A 306 -2.97 -20.89 -8.72
CA PRO A 306 -1.95 -20.11 -8.01
C PRO A 306 -0.81 -19.53 -8.86
N ASP A 307 -0.79 -19.74 -10.18
CA ASP A 307 0.31 -19.36 -11.09
C ASP A 307 0.15 -17.91 -11.62
N GLU A 308 -0.29 -17.00 -10.77
CA GLU A 308 -0.48 -15.58 -11.10
C GLU A 308 0.52 -14.69 -10.36
N PRO A 309 0.92 -13.53 -10.94
CA PRO A 309 1.78 -12.58 -10.27
C PRO A 309 1.19 -12.08 -8.95
N ARG A 310 2.08 -11.85 -7.99
CA ARG A 310 1.74 -11.23 -6.70
C ARG A 310 1.67 -9.72 -6.83
N ASP A 311 1.05 -9.08 -5.85
CA ASP A 311 1.09 -7.63 -5.71
C ASP A 311 1.49 -7.22 -4.29
N ALA A 312 2.81 -7.11 -4.07
CA ALA A 312 3.37 -6.65 -2.81
C ALA A 312 2.85 -5.26 -2.40
N SER A 313 2.50 -4.40 -3.38
CA SER A 313 1.93 -3.09 -3.10
C SER A 313 0.58 -3.18 -2.40
N SER A 314 -0.26 -4.14 -2.80
CA SER A 314 -1.55 -4.40 -2.15
C SER A 314 -1.36 -4.89 -0.71
N ALA A 315 -0.41 -5.81 -0.47
CA ALA A 315 -0.12 -6.28 0.88
C ALA A 315 0.40 -5.17 1.80
N ALA A 316 1.32 -4.35 1.31
CA ALA A 316 1.86 -3.22 2.07
C ALA A 316 0.77 -2.22 2.47
N LEU A 317 -0.10 -1.89 1.52
CA LEU A 317 -1.24 -1.00 1.73
C LEU A 317 -2.26 -1.59 2.72
N MET A 318 -2.59 -2.88 2.58
CA MET A 318 -3.48 -3.58 3.52
C MET A 318 -2.88 -3.60 4.93
N ALA A 319 -1.60 -3.94 5.08
CA ALA A 319 -0.94 -3.98 6.38
C ALA A 319 -0.97 -2.61 7.07
N SER A 320 -0.70 -1.53 6.33
CA SER A 320 -0.76 -0.18 6.87
C SER A 320 -2.17 0.19 7.31
N ALA A 321 -3.19 -0.11 6.49
CA ALA A 321 -4.59 0.17 6.82
C ALA A 321 -5.09 -0.66 8.02
N LEU A 322 -4.75 -1.94 8.09
CA LEU A 322 -5.19 -2.84 9.17
C LEU A 322 -4.56 -2.47 10.52
N LEU A 323 -3.28 -2.05 10.54
CA LEU A 323 -2.63 -1.56 11.76
C LEU A 323 -3.32 -0.30 12.32
N GLU A 324 -3.81 0.57 11.45
CA GLU A 324 -4.59 1.72 11.88
C GLU A 324 -5.98 1.31 12.33
N LEU A 325 -6.68 0.49 11.54
CA LEU A 325 -8.04 0.02 11.82
C LEU A 325 -8.14 -0.74 13.15
N SER A 326 -7.12 -1.54 13.49
CA SER A 326 -7.06 -2.28 14.75
C SER A 326 -7.09 -1.36 15.98
N GLY A 327 -6.64 -0.13 15.86
CA GLY A 327 -6.72 0.89 16.92
C GLY A 327 -8.12 1.49 17.10
N TYR A 328 -9.02 1.28 16.15
CA TYR A 328 -10.40 1.81 16.19
C TYR A 328 -11.45 0.79 16.58
N VAL A 329 -11.09 -0.48 16.61
CA VAL A 329 -11.93 -1.60 17.05
C VAL A 329 -11.35 -2.22 18.33
N SER A 330 -12.01 -3.22 18.92
CA SER A 330 -11.57 -3.81 20.18
C SER A 330 -11.75 -5.33 20.21
N GLY A 331 -11.18 -5.98 21.23
CA GLY A 331 -11.31 -7.42 21.46
C GLY A 331 -10.67 -8.26 20.36
N ASP A 332 -11.32 -9.38 20.01
CA ASP A 332 -10.80 -10.35 19.05
C ASP A 332 -10.58 -9.74 17.66
N LEU A 333 -11.43 -8.80 17.25
CA LEU A 333 -11.34 -8.14 15.95
C LEU A 333 -10.07 -7.25 15.83
N SER A 334 -9.75 -6.49 16.89
CA SER A 334 -8.52 -5.70 16.94
C SER A 334 -7.29 -6.60 16.81
N LYS A 335 -7.30 -7.71 17.56
CA LYS A 335 -6.22 -8.69 17.53
C LYS A 335 -6.08 -9.36 16.15
N GLU A 336 -7.19 -9.72 15.52
CA GLU A 336 -7.20 -10.34 14.19
C GLU A 336 -6.55 -9.43 13.14
N TYR A 337 -6.88 -8.13 13.13
CA TYR A 337 -6.30 -7.16 12.21
C TYR A 337 -4.80 -6.94 12.46
N ASP A 338 -4.40 -6.82 13.72
CA ASP A 338 -2.97 -6.74 14.09
C ASP A 338 -2.20 -8.00 13.69
N ASP A 339 -2.71 -9.17 14.00
CA ASP A 339 -2.06 -10.46 13.67
C ASP A 339 -1.93 -10.63 12.15
N PHE A 340 -2.94 -10.25 11.38
CA PHE A 340 -2.90 -10.32 9.92
C PHE A 340 -1.87 -9.36 9.35
N ALA A 341 -1.88 -8.10 9.78
CA ALA A 341 -0.91 -7.09 9.33
C ALA A 341 0.53 -7.46 9.69
N VAL A 342 0.76 -7.98 10.90
CA VAL A 342 2.08 -8.47 11.34
C VAL A 342 2.56 -9.62 10.45
N LYS A 343 1.70 -10.57 10.09
CA LYS A 343 2.05 -11.65 9.17
C LYS A 343 2.39 -11.12 7.77
N GLN A 344 1.61 -10.16 7.23
CA GLN A 344 1.91 -9.52 5.96
C GLN A 344 3.28 -8.82 6.00
N ILE A 345 3.58 -8.07 7.06
CA ILE A 345 4.88 -7.41 7.23
C ILE A 345 6.01 -8.44 7.30
N ARG A 346 5.83 -9.57 7.98
CA ARG A 346 6.82 -10.66 7.99
C ARG A 346 7.08 -11.21 6.59
N SER A 347 6.03 -11.45 5.82
CA SER A 347 6.16 -11.92 4.42
C SER A 347 6.87 -10.89 3.56
N LEU A 348 6.45 -9.62 3.61
CA LEU A 348 7.09 -8.53 2.86
C LEU A 348 8.55 -8.27 3.26
N SER A 349 8.92 -8.61 4.50
CA SER A 349 10.29 -8.50 5.00
C SER A 349 11.13 -9.76 4.78
N SER A 350 10.58 -10.80 4.17
CA SER A 350 11.30 -12.02 3.81
C SER A 350 12.22 -11.80 2.60
N PRO A 351 13.21 -12.68 2.39
CA PRO A 351 14.07 -12.62 1.19
C PRO A 351 13.30 -12.74 -0.13
N GLU A 352 12.08 -13.26 -0.13
CA GLU A 352 11.21 -13.31 -1.31
C GLU A 352 10.82 -11.90 -1.77
N TYR A 353 10.38 -11.04 -0.85
CA TYR A 353 9.84 -9.72 -1.19
C TYR A 353 10.79 -8.56 -0.87
N LEU A 354 11.63 -8.65 0.17
CA LEU A 354 12.57 -7.61 0.54
C LEU A 354 13.84 -7.71 -0.31
N ALA A 355 14.17 -6.67 -1.05
CA ALA A 355 15.36 -6.63 -1.87
C ALA A 355 16.65 -6.57 -1.04
N GLU A 356 17.73 -7.14 -1.52
CA GLU A 356 19.06 -6.92 -0.96
C GLU A 356 19.54 -5.48 -1.18
N ALA A 357 20.41 -4.98 -0.29
CA ALA A 357 20.94 -3.62 -0.40
C ALA A 357 21.66 -3.41 -1.75
N GLY A 358 21.27 -2.36 -2.48
CA GLY A 358 21.80 -2.03 -3.80
C GLY A 358 21.25 -2.87 -4.95
N ALA A 359 20.38 -3.85 -4.68
CA ALA A 359 19.68 -4.63 -5.70
C ALA A 359 18.34 -3.99 -6.10
N ASN A 360 17.61 -4.64 -7.04
CA ASN A 360 16.24 -4.30 -7.42
C ASN A 360 16.07 -2.84 -7.89
N GLY A 361 17.09 -2.27 -8.56
CA GLY A 361 17.06 -0.87 -8.98
C GLY A 361 16.97 0.12 -7.82
N ASN A 362 17.38 -0.26 -6.62
CA ASN A 362 17.28 0.48 -5.37
C ASN A 362 15.84 0.67 -4.84
N PHE A 363 14.87 -0.11 -5.31
CA PHE A 363 13.56 -0.22 -4.67
C PHE A 363 13.61 -1.21 -3.49
N ILE A 364 12.74 -1.00 -2.50
CA ILE A 364 12.72 -1.77 -1.25
C ILE A 364 12.05 -3.13 -1.47
N LEU A 365 10.85 -3.13 -2.06
CA LEU A 365 10.06 -4.33 -2.29
C LEU A 365 10.16 -4.81 -3.74
N LYS A 366 10.09 -6.13 -3.91
CA LYS A 366 9.96 -6.85 -5.18
C LYS A 366 8.49 -7.25 -5.40
N HIS A 367 8.19 -7.82 -6.58
CA HIS A 367 6.96 -8.59 -6.86
C HIS A 367 5.65 -7.80 -6.68
N SER A 368 5.58 -6.61 -7.26
CA SER A 368 4.32 -5.86 -7.39
C SER A 368 3.78 -5.92 -8.82
N THR A 369 2.48 -5.67 -8.97
CA THR A 369 1.82 -5.65 -10.28
C THR A 369 1.02 -4.37 -10.48
N GLY A 370 1.51 -3.48 -11.35
CA GLY A 370 0.87 -2.21 -11.67
C GLY A 370 -0.40 -2.37 -12.50
N HIS A 371 -0.26 -2.92 -13.73
CA HIS A 371 -1.37 -3.04 -14.67
C HIS A 371 -1.23 -4.31 -15.55
N LYS A 372 -1.66 -5.46 -15.04
CA LYS A 372 -1.55 -6.76 -15.71
C LYS A 372 -2.28 -6.80 -17.07
N PRO A 373 -3.56 -6.33 -17.21
CA PRO A 373 -4.23 -6.34 -18.51
C PRO A 373 -3.54 -5.50 -19.58
N GLY A 374 -2.85 -4.43 -19.18
CA GLY A 374 -2.04 -3.59 -20.08
C GLY A 374 -0.61 -4.10 -20.30
N ASN A 375 -0.24 -5.23 -19.68
CA ASN A 375 1.12 -5.77 -19.69
C ASN A 375 2.19 -4.73 -19.29
N SER A 376 1.85 -3.88 -18.31
CA SER A 376 2.68 -2.79 -17.81
C SER A 376 2.95 -2.98 -16.33
N GLU A 377 4.23 -2.92 -15.93
CA GLU A 377 4.63 -3.05 -14.53
C GLU A 377 4.12 -4.35 -13.89
N VAL A 378 4.44 -5.49 -14.52
CA VAL A 378 4.04 -6.82 -14.05
C VAL A 378 5.24 -7.51 -13.42
N ASP A 379 5.09 -7.90 -12.15
CA ASP A 379 6.13 -8.56 -11.35
C ASP A 379 7.43 -7.73 -11.26
N VAL A 380 7.28 -6.47 -10.85
CA VAL A 380 8.36 -5.47 -10.74
C VAL A 380 8.25 -4.69 -9.43
N PRO A 381 9.30 -3.99 -8.96
CA PRO A 381 9.19 -3.05 -7.87
C PRO A 381 8.34 -1.84 -8.27
N LEU A 382 7.60 -1.28 -7.30
CA LEU A 382 6.79 -0.09 -7.48
C LEU A 382 6.99 0.89 -6.32
N THR A 383 7.20 2.16 -6.64
CA THR A 383 7.52 3.18 -5.63
C THR A 383 6.45 3.32 -4.54
N TYR A 384 5.18 3.07 -4.86
CA TYR A 384 4.09 3.10 -3.87
C TYR A 384 4.03 1.85 -2.98
N ALA A 385 4.56 0.71 -3.44
CA ALA A 385 4.76 -0.46 -2.59
C ALA A 385 5.74 -0.13 -1.45
N ASP A 386 6.84 0.52 -1.80
CA ASP A 386 7.85 0.96 -0.85
C ASP A 386 7.27 1.95 0.16
N TYR A 387 6.46 2.91 -0.31
CA TYR A 387 5.84 3.92 0.55
C TYR A 387 4.96 3.28 1.64
N TYR A 388 4.00 2.44 1.23
CA TYR A 388 3.08 1.82 2.19
C TYR A 388 3.76 0.76 3.07
N TYR A 389 4.81 0.12 2.59
CA TYR A 389 5.62 -0.77 3.42
C TYR A 389 6.33 -0.01 4.54
N VAL A 390 7.00 1.11 4.24
CA VAL A 390 7.67 1.91 5.25
C VAL A 390 6.68 2.58 6.20
N GLU A 391 5.51 3.00 5.70
CA GLU A 391 4.42 3.48 6.54
C GLU A 391 3.92 2.37 7.49
N ALA A 392 3.69 1.15 6.99
CA ALA A 392 3.27 0.01 7.82
C ALA A 392 4.31 -0.34 8.90
N LEU A 393 5.60 -0.34 8.54
CA LEU A 393 6.70 -0.53 9.52
C LEU A 393 6.70 0.57 10.58
N THR A 394 6.46 1.82 10.19
CA THR A 394 6.40 2.97 11.11
C THR A 394 5.23 2.82 12.08
N ARG A 395 4.03 2.51 11.58
CA ARG A 395 2.83 2.26 12.40
C ARG A 395 3.03 1.08 13.35
N LEU A 396 3.63 0.00 12.86
CA LEU A 396 3.91 -1.17 13.70
C LEU A 396 4.92 -0.83 14.80
N LYS A 397 6.00 -0.11 14.47
CA LYS A 397 6.99 0.35 15.44
C LYS A 397 6.38 1.18 16.57
N GLU A 398 5.43 2.05 16.25
CA GLU A 398 4.72 2.89 17.24
C GLU A 398 3.82 2.06 18.17
N LYS A 399 3.36 0.87 17.74
CA LYS A 399 2.56 -0.07 18.55
C LYS A 399 3.41 -0.99 19.41
N LEU A 400 4.70 -1.19 19.08
CA LEU A 400 5.59 -2.04 19.84
C LEU A 400 5.98 -1.37 21.18
N PRO A 401 6.18 -2.16 22.26
CA PRO A 401 6.68 -1.62 23.51
C PRO A 401 8.01 -0.90 23.29
N ALA A 402 8.19 0.28 23.90
CA ALA A 402 9.46 0.97 23.86
C ALA A 402 10.56 0.02 24.36
N GLN A 403 11.58 -0.25 23.53
CA GLN A 403 12.74 -1.01 23.97
C GLN A 403 13.35 -0.30 25.18
N LYS A 404 13.41 -1.00 26.31
CA LYS A 404 14.19 -0.50 27.45
C LYS A 404 15.65 -0.46 27.00
N VAL A 405 16.16 0.75 26.81
CA VAL A 405 17.61 0.94 26.67
C VAL A 405 18.22 0.55 28.02
N GLU A 406 18.88 -0.62 28.06
CA GLU A 406 19.70 -1.03 29.22
C GLU A 406 21.00 -0.23 29.25
#